data_42e213f851489f603237625efacfcb41
#
_entry.id   42e213f851489f603237625efacfcb41
#
_cell.length_a   1.000
_cell.length_b   1.000
_cell.length_c   1.000
_cell.angle_alpha   90.00
_cell.angle_beta   90.00
_cell.angle_gamma   90.00
#
_symmetry.space_group_name_H-M   'P 1'
#
loop_
_entity.id
_entity.type
_entity.pdbx_description
1 polymer ?
#
loop_
_entity_poly.entity_id
_entity_poly.type
_entity_poly.pdbx_seq_one_letter_code
_entity_poly.pdbx_strand_id
1 'polypeptide(L)'
;GAIIVTTPQEVALNDVRKEINFCQKVNINILGLVENMSGFVCNNCNKSTDIFKPTTGGGEALCKEFNIPYCGKLPIDPRLGICCDQGESFIDTYPDSDATKNLIKMGDLLLDQCNY
;
A
#
# COMPACT_ATOMS: atom_id res chain seq x y z
N GLY A 1 -10.36 -13.17 2.47
CA GLY A 1 -8.93 -12.96 2.68
C GLY A 1 -8.62 -11.62 3.32
N ALA A 2 -7.36 -11.38 3.62
CA ALA A 2 -6.89 -10.13 4.22
C ALA A 2 -5.94 -9.40 3.26
N ILE A 3 -6.06 -8.07 3.24
CA ILE A 3 -5.07 -7.19 2.63
C ILE A 3 -4.37 -6.48 3.79
N ILE A 4 -3.07 -6.65 3.88
CA ILE A 4 -2.24 -6.04 4.92
C ILE A 4 -1.75 -4.68 4.44
N VAL A 5 -1.85 -3.67 5.27
CA VAL A 5 -1.42 -2.31 4.96
C VAL A 5 -0.35 -1.87 5.95
N THR A 6 0.77 -1.39 5.45
CA THR A 6 1.88 -0.88 6.26
C THR A 6 2.37 0.47 5.76
N THR A 7 3.24 1.12 6.51
CA THR A 7 4.10 2.22 6.04
C THR A 7 5.54 1.71 5.91
N PRO A 8 6.47 2.46 5.27
CA PRO A 8 7.87 2.03 5.16
C PRO A 8 8.64 1.97 6.48
N GLN A 9 8.08 2.53 7.55
CA GLN A 9 8.75 2.66 8.85
C GLN A 9 8.85 1.32 9.59
N GLU A 10 9.97 1.07 10.26
CA GLU A 10 10.19 -0.16 11.03
C GLU A 10 9.15 -0.33 12.15
N VAL A 11 8.71 0.75 12.79
CA VAL A 11 7.66 0.69 13.81
C VAL A 11 6.35 0.10 13.28
N ALA A 12 5.96 0.47 12.05
CA ALA A 12 4.78 -0.09 11.39
C ALA A 12 5.01 -1.55 10.97
N LEU A 13 6.18 -1.86 10.42
CA LEU A 13 6.53 -3.23 10.00
C LEU A 13 6.53 -4.21 11.18
N ASN A 14 6.96 -3.78 12.36
CA ASN A 14 6.90 -4.61 13.57
C ASN A 14 5.48 -4.98 13.96
N ASP A 15 4.54 -4.06 13.88
CA ASP A 15 3.13 -4.33 14.15
C ASP A 15 2.52 -5.23 13.07
N VAL A 16 2.85 -4.99 11.82
CA VAL A 16 2.38 -5.80 10.68
C VAL A 16 2.88 -7.25 10.74
N ARG A 17 4.08 -7.51 11.26
CA ARG A 17 4.55 -8.88 11.52
C ARG A 17 3.61 -9.63 12.46
N LYS A 18 3.08 -8.95 13.47
CA LYS A 18 2.10 -9.55 14.40
C LYS A 18 0.77 -9.83 13.68
N GLU A 19 0.32 -8.93 12.83
CA GLU A 19 -0.90 -9.12 12.03
C GLU A 19 -0.78 -10.29 11.07
N ILE A 20 0.35 -10.44 10.37
CA ILE A 20 0.63 -11.58 9.49
C ILE A 20 0.61 -12.88 10.28
N ASN A 21 1.30 -12.93 11.42
CA ASN A 21 1.31 -14.10 12.29
C ASN A 21 -0.10 -14.45 12.79
N PHE A 22 -0.91 -13.45 13.12
CA PHE A 22 -2.30 -13.65 13.51
C PHE A 22 -3.10 -14.29 12.37
N CYS A 23 -3.03 -13.72 11.17
CA CYS A 23 -3.73 -14.26 10.00
C CYS A 23 -3.35 -15.73 9.73
N GLN A 24 -2.06 -16.05 9.83
CA GLN A 24 -1.57 -17.42 9.65
C GLN A 24 -2.12 -18.38 10.72
N LYS A 25 -2.15 -17.94 11.98
CA LYS A 25 -2.67 -18.77 13.09
C LYS A 25 -4.16 -19.08 12.98
N VAL A 26 -4.95 -18.15 12.46
CA VAL A 26 -6.40 -18.33 12.30
C VAL A 26 -6.80 -18.77 10.89
N ASN A 27 -5.84 -19.12 10.05
CA ASN A 27 -6.05 -19.57 8.66
C ASN A 27 -6.79 -18.55 7.78
N ILE A 28 -6.52 -17.26 7.97
CA ILE A 28 -6.97 -16.22 7.06
C ILE A 28 -5.97 -16.13 5.91
N ASN A 29 -6.44 -16.29 4.68
CA ASN A 29 -5.61 -16.14 3.49
C ASN A 29 -5.21 -14.67 3.31
N ILE A 30 -3.90 -14.40 3.20
CA ILE A 30 -3.37 -13.06 2.92
C ILE A 30 -3.29 -12.88 1.42
N LEU A 31 -4.13 -12.00 0.87
CA LEU A 31 -4.20 -11.69 -0.56
C LEU A 31 -3.02 -10.83 -1.01
N GLY A 32 -2.49 -10.02 -0.13
CA GLY A 32 -1.33 -9.21 -0.42
C GLY A 32 -1.06 -8.14 0.63
N LEU A 33 0.08 -7.45 0.44
CA LEU A 33 0.50 -6.33 1.28
C LEU A 33 0.66 -5.07 0.43
N VAL A 34 0.17 -3.97 0.95
CA VAL A 34 0.27 -2.61 0.38
C VAL A 34 1.13 -1.75 1.30
N GLU A 35 2.13 -1.07 0.74
CA GLU A 35 2.91 -0.07 1.45
C GLU A 35 2.33 1.32 1.21
N ASN A 36 1.67 1.87 2.23
CA ASN A 36 1.09 3.21 2.20
C ASN A 36 2.11 4.26 2.63
N MET A 37 1.86 5.53 2.32
CA MET A 37 2.75 6.66 2.63
C MET A 37 4.18 6.47 2.13
N SER A 38 4.30 5.83 0.97
CA SER A 38 5.57 5.44 0.36
C SER A 38 5.95 6.40 -0.75
N GLY A 39 6.67 7.44 -0.38
CA GLY A 39 7.08 8.51 -1.25
C GLY A 39 6.06 9.65 -1.35
N PHE A 40 6.53 10.78 -1.84
CA PHE A 40 5.72 11.96 -2.12
C PHE A 40 6.08 12.49 -3.50
N VAL A 41 5.08 12.70 -4.35
CA VAL A 41 5.25 13.32 -5.67
C VAL A 41 4.70 14.73 -5.62
N CYS A 42 5.56 15.73 -5.86
CA CYS A 42 5.13 17.12 -5.88
C CYS A 42 4.25 17.41 -7.10
N ASN A 43 3.05 17.93 -6.88
CA ASN A 43 2.12 18.27 -7.96
C ASN A 43 2.60 19.43 -8.85
N ASN A 44 3.54 20.26 -8.36
CA ASN A 44 4.07 21.39 -9.10
C ASN A 44 5.27 21.04 -9.99
N CYS A 45 6.20 20.21 -9.51
CA CYS A 45 7.44 19.89 -10.21
C CYS A 45 7.61 18.40 -10.56
N ASN A 46 6.66 17.54 -10.18
CA ASN A 46 6.69 16.09 -10.36
C ASN A 46 7.93 15.39 -9.76
N LYS A 47 8.63 16.06 -8.84
CA LYS A 47 9.77 15.49 -8.14
C LYS A 47 9.32 14.53 -7.07
N SER A 48 9.86 13.32 -7.09
CA SER A 48 9.60 12.29 -6.07
C SER A 48 10.60 12.41 -4.92
N THR A 49 10.10 12.29 -3.69
CA THR A 49 10.91 12.35 -2.46
C THR A 49 10.39 11.33 -1.47
N ASP A 50 11.29 10.59 -0.83
CA ASP A 50 10.93 9.71 0.28
C ASP A 50 10.86 10.52 1.59
N ILE A 51 9.66 10.62 2.15
CA ILE A 51 9.44 11.25 3.46
C ILE A 51 9.74 10.23 4.57
N PHE A 52 9.20 9.04 4.45
CA PHE A 52 9.49 7.91 5.34
C PHE A 52 10.40 6.92 4.61
N LYS A 53 11.69 6.96 4.90
CA LYS A 53 12.67 6.06 4.26
C LYS A 53 12.56 4.65 4.83
N PRO A 54 12.49 3.62 3.97
CA PRO A 54 12.51 2.23 4.43
C PRO A 54 13.94 1.85 4.87
N THR A 55 14.19 1.82 6.18
CA THR A 55 15.52 1.51 6.72
C THR A 55 15.89 0.03 6.63
N THR A 56 14.89 -0.85 6.54
CA THR A 56 15.07 -2.31 6.48
C THR A 56 14.43 -2.93 5.24
N GLY A 57 14.27 -2.15 4.17
CA GLY A 57 13.71 -2.62 2.90
C GLY A 57 12.18 -2.52 2.78
N GLY A 58 11.50 -2.02 3.83
CA GLY A 58 10.07 -1.74 3.78
C GLY A 58 9.16 -2.95 3.61
N GLY A 59 7.97 -2.72 3.06
CA GLY A 59 6.96 -3.77 2.86
C GLY A 59 7.36 -4.83 1.86
N GLU A 60 8.13 -4.50 0.84
CA GLU A 60 8.62 -5.47 -0.14
C GLU A 60 9.54 -6.52 0.48
N ALA A 61 10.47 -6.09 1.35
CA ALA A 61 11.35 -7.01 2.07
C ALA A 61 10.55 -7.89 3.04
N LEU A 62 9.54 -7.33 3.70
CA LEU A 62 8.64 -8.07 4.59
C LEU A 62 7.86 -9.15 3.84
N CYS A 63 7.39 -8.84 2.63
CA CYS A 63 6.71 -9.83 1.78
C CYS A 63 7.61 -11.01 1.41
N LYS A 64 8.87 -10.76 1.13
CA LYS A 64 9.86 -11.82 0.86
C LYS A 64 10.12 -12.68 2.10
N GLU A 65 10.21 -12.04 3.28
CA GLU A 65 10.41 -12.74 4.56
C GLU A 65 9.26 -13.71 4.86
N PHE A 66 8.01 -13.32 4.65
CA PHE A 66 6.83 -14.12 4.94
C PHE A 66 6.25 -14.88 3.75
N ASN A 67 6.85 -14.76 2.58
CA ASN A 67 6.35 -15.35 1.33
C ASN A 67 4.88 -15.00 1.04
N ILE A 68 4.55 -13.71 1.12
CA ILE A 68 3.23 -13.17 0.80
C ILE A 68 3.31 -12.23 -0.42
N PRO A 69 2.22 -12.07 -1.19
CA PRO A 69 2.23 -11.20 -2.36
C PRO A 69 2.45 -9.73 -1.98
N TYR A 70 3.31 -9.05 -2.74
CA TYR A 70 3.48 -7.60 -2.64
C TYR A 70 2.66 -6.91 -3.72
N CYS A 71 1.65 -6.12 -3.30
CA CYS A 71 0.73 -5.46 -4.22
C CYS A 71 1.22 -4.11 -4.72
N GLY A 72 2.23 -3.55 -4.07
CA GLY A 72 2.80 -2.27 -4.46
C GLY A 72 2.73 -1.21 -3.37
N LYS A 73 3.01 0.02 -3.76
CA LYS A 73 3.08 1.16 -2.84
C LYS A 73 2.20 2.32 -3.29
N LEU A 74 1.67 3.05 -2.32
CA LEU A 74 0.91 4.28 -2.53
C LEU A 74 1.72 5.48 -2.04
N PRO A 75 1.89 6.51 -2.86
CA PRO A 75 2.53 7.75 -2.44
C PRO A 75 1.61 8.56 -1.51
N ILE A 76 2.21 9.48 -0.76
CA ILE A 76 1.46 10.49 -0.03
C ILE A 76 0.88 11.47 -1.04
N ASP A 77 -0.44 11.61 -1.05
CA ASP A 77 -1.17 12.62 -1.81
C ASP A 77 -2.23 13.24 -0.91
N PRO A 78 -2.09 14.53 -0.54
CA PRO A 78 -3.05 15.19 0.35
C PRO A 78 -4.49 15.19 -0.17
N ARG A 79 -4.66 15.16 -1.50
CA ARG A 79 -5.98 15.14 -2.14
C ARG A 79 -6.73 13.84 -1.85
N LEU A 80 -6.00 12.73 -1.67
CA LEU A 80 -6.59 11.44 -1.32
C LEU A 80 -7.31 11.52 0.03
N GLY A 81 -6.67 12.12 1.03
CA GLY A 81 -7.29 12.33 2.35
C GLY A 81 -8.56 13.18 2.26
N ILE A 82 -8.53 14.27 1.48
CA ILE A 82 -9.70 15.15 1.29
C ILE A 82 -10.86 14.38 0.64
N CYS A 83 -10.60 13.62 -0.41
CA CYS A 83 -11.63 12.79 -1.06
C CYS A 83 -12.22 11.76 -0.09
N CYS A 84 -11.38 11.12 0.73
CA CYS A 84 -11.86 10.18 1.75
C CYS A 84 -12.78 10.85 2.78
N ASP A 85 -12.42 12.05 3.26
CA ASP A 85 -13.23 12.81 4.23
C ASP A 85 -14.58 13.24 3.65
N GLN A 86 -14.62 13.54 2.35
CA GLN A 86 -15.81 13.99 1.65
C GLN A 86 -16.66 12.84 1.07
N GLY A 87 -16.14 11.62 1.10
CA GLY A 87 -16.81 10.47 0.47
C GLY A 87 -16.80 10.52 -1.05
N GLU A 88 -15.80 11.17 -1.63
CA GLU A 88 -15.63 11.29 -3.09
C GLU A 88 -14.68 10.22 -3.64
N SER A 89 -14.91 9.79 -4.87
CA SER A 89 -14.00 8.88 -5.56
C SER A 89 -12.74 9.60 -6.00
N PHE A 90 -11.62 9.29 -5.36
CA PHE A 90 -10.32 9.83 -5.73
C PHE A 90 -9.90 9.45 -7.16
N ILE A 91 -10.17 8.22 -7.56
CA ILE A 91 -9.82 7.68 -8.88
C ILE A 91 -10.53 8.46 -9.98
N ASP A 92 -11.81 8.77 -9.79
CA ASP A 92 -12.59 9.52 -10.77
C ASP A 92 -12.24 11.01 -10.79
N THR A 93 -11.92 11.56 -9.62
CA THR A 93 -11.59 13.00 -9.49
C THR A 93 -10.18 13.31 -10.00
N TYR A 94 -9.23 12.41 -9.76
CA TYR A 94 -7.81 12.57 -10.14
C TYR A 94 -7.28 11.37 -10.92
N PRO A 95 -7.83 11.08 -12.12
CA PRO A 95 -7.53 9.86 -12.87
C PRO A 95 -6.06 9.75 -13.33
N ASP A 96 -5.38 10.88 -13.49
CA ASP A 96 -3.98 10.93 -13.99
C ASP A 96 -2.93 10.95 -12.88
N SER A 97 -3.34 10.95 -11.61
CA SER A 97 -2.39 10.97 -10.49
C SER A 97 -1.64 9.64 -10.34
N ASP A 98 -0.41 9.70 -9.83
CA ASP A 98 0.38 8.50 -9.55
C ASP A 98 -0.32 7.58 -8.53
N ALA A 99 -1.00 8.15 -7.54
CA ALA A 99 -1.77 7.38 -6.57
C ALA A 99 -2.90 6.60 -7.26
N THR A 100 -3.63 7.21 -8.19
CA THR A 100 -4.69 6.54 -8.97
C THR A 100 -4.13 5.38 -9.79
N LYS A 101 -3.03 5.59 -10.51
CA LYS A 101 -2.40 4.53 -11.30
C LYS A 101 -1.97 3.35 -10.44
N ASN A 102 -1.42 3.63 -9.27
CA ASN A 102 -1.01 2.58 -8.33
C ASN A 102 -2.21 1.86 -7.72
N LEU A 103 -3.29 2.57 -7.38
CA LEU A 103 -4.53 1.97 -6.87
C LEU A 103 -5.16 1.01 -7.88
N ILE A 104 -5.23 1.40 -9.14
CA ILE A 104 -5.76 0.54 -10.22
C ILE A 104 -4.90 -0.71 -10.36
N LYS A 105 -3.57 -0.55 -10.44
CA LYS A 105 -2.64 -1.68 -10.54
C LYS A 105 -2.76 -2.65 -9.35
N MET A 106 -2.92 -2.12 -8.14
CA MET A 106 -3.14 -2.94 -6.95
C MET A 106 -4.46 -3.70 -7.02
N GLY A 107 -5.52 -3.04 -7.50
CA GLY A 107 -6.82 -3.67 -7.70
C GLY A 107 -6.73 -4.85 -8.66
N ASP A 108 -6.06 -4.69 -9.78
CA ASP A 108 -5.85 -5.76 -10.76
C ASP A 108 -5.10 -6.96 -10.15
N LEU A 109 -4.01 -6.70 -9.43
CA LEU A 109 -3.24 -7.74 -8.75
C LEU A 109 -4.08 -8.49 -7.70
N LEU A 110 -4.92 -7.79 -6.96
CA LEU A 110 -5.80 -8.40 -5.95
C LEU A 110 -6.91 -9.24 -6.60
N LEU A 111 -7.47 -8.78 -7.70
CA LEU A 111 -8.45 -9.57 -8.47
C LEU A 111 -7.83 -10.88 -8.99
N ASP A 112 -6.60 -10.83 -9.48
CA ASP A 112 -5.87 -12.03 -9.90
C ASP A 112 -5.67 -13.01 -8.74
N GLN A 113 -5.37 -12.53 -7.54
CA GLN A 113 -5.25 -13.37 -6.34
C GLN A 113 -6.59 -14.00 -5.93
N CYS A 114 -7.69 -13.36 -6.26
CA CYS A 114 -9.04 -13.88 -5.99
C CYS A 114 -9.60 -14.77 -7.11
N ASN A 115 -8.87 -14.97 -8.19
CA ASN A 115 -9.30 -15.71 -9.39
C ASN A 115 -10.55 -15.11 -10.08
N TYR A 116 -10.63 -13.79 -10.12
CA TYR A 116 -11.65 -13.06 -10.85
C TYR A 116 -11.18 -12.60 -12.22
#